data_b0d13b4d3009c34c46b21bf0c068fee8
#
_entry.id   b0d13b4d3009c34c46b21bf0c068fee8
#
_cell.length_a   1.000
_cell.length_b   1.000
_cell.length_c   1.000
_cell.angle_alpha   90.00
_cell.angle_beta   90.00
_cell.angle_gamma   90.00
#
_symmetry.space_group_name_H-M   'P 1'
#
loop_
_entity.id
_entity.type
_entity.pdbx_description
1 polymer ?
#
loop_
_entity_poly.entity_id
_entity_poly.type
_entity_poly.pdbx_seq_one_letter_code
_entity_poly.pdbx_strand_id
1 'polypeptide(L)'
;GEPLIIFPEGRITVTGSLMKIYDGAGLIADKTDAFVVPVRLEGLEYTPFTRLSRAQVRRRWFPKVTVTVLEPVKLTVDPALKGKHRRIAAGAALYEIMSNLVYRTTSIERTVPEALLEAAKIHGAGRIAVEDPVAGALSYRKLLLGMRILGEKLMPLAPEGAPIGLMLPNANGAALTLMALMSAGRVPAMINFTAGVSNVLAACKAAKLDTILTSRAFIERGKLDVLIAGLQKEIKIVYLDDIRTTITLADKLRGMWNAKKLLVARDSGDWAAILFTSGSEGTPKGVVLSHRNMLANAAQAAARIDFGRQDKVFNVLPVFHSFGLTVGMVLPLVSGVRIYLYPSPLHYRIVPELVYGVNATILFGTDTFLNGYARSAHAYDFRSLRYILAGAEPVKESTRRTYLEKFGLRILEGYGVTETAPALALNTPMFNKFGTVGRMLPGMEARLDKVEGVDEGGRLFVKGPNVMLGYLRVENPGVLEAPPEGWHDTGDIVTIDKQGFISIKGRAKRFAKIAGEMVSFAAVEALAAELWPDVMSAVASAPDARKGERLIMVTQRKNASRSEFQAFARARGASELMTPAEIVFMEKIPVLGSGKVDNIAITRLVKERFASASQPAVAAQ
;
A
#
# COMPACT_ATOMS: atom_id res chain seq x y z
N GLY A 1 -40.19 4.11 -22.79
CA GLY A 1 -40.27 4.35 -21.35
C GLY A 1 -39.81 5.76 -21.01
N GLU A 2 -40.29 6.32 -19.95
CA GLU A 2 -39.91 7.66 -19.50
C GLU A 2 -38.57 7.59 -18.73
N PRO A 3 -37.68 8.58 -18.86
CA PRO A 3 -36.45 8.64 -18.09
C PRO A 3 -36.77 8.91 -16.61
N LEU A 4 -36.10 8.20 -15.70
CA LEU A 4 -36.25 8.35 -14.25
C LEU A 4 -34.93 8.82 -13.63
N ILE A 5 -34.98 9.89 -12.84
CA ILE A 5 -33.83 10.37 -12.06
C ILE A 5 -33.90 9.78 -10.66
N ILE A 6 -32.85 9.08 -10.25
CA ILE A 6 -32.74 8.47 -8.92
C ILE A 6 -31.45 8.93 -8.24
N PHE A 7 -31.55 9.33 -6.97
CA PHE A 7 -30.41 9.49 -6.09
C PHE A 7 -30.22 8.19 -5.30
N PRO A 8 -29.29 7.30 -5.71
CA PRO A 8 -29.24 5.93 -5.18
C PRO A 8 -28.79 5.87 -3.71
N GLU A 9 -28.23 6.94 -3.19
CA GLU A 9 -27.88 7.09 -1.77
C GLU A 9 -29.10 7.39 -0.89
N GLY A 10 -30.27 7.72 -1.47
CA GLY A 10 -31.54 7.97 -0.78
C GLY A 10 -31.56 9.19 0.12
N ARG A 11 -30.48 9.98 0.19
CA ARG A 11 -30.38 11.21 0.99
C ARG A 11 -29.22 12.10 0.50
N ILE A 12 -29.25 13.36 0.94
CA ILE A 12 -28.11 14.28 0.75
C ILE A 12 -26.93 13.76 1.57
N THR A 13 -25.74 13.77 0.97
CA THR A 13 -24.51 13.29 1.61
C THR A 13 -24.28 13.93 3.00
N VAL A 14 -23.84 13.13 3.94
CA VAL A 14 -23.41 13.57 5.29
C VAL A 14 -21.90 13.40 5.49
N THR A 15 -21.19 12.83 4.52
CA THR A 15 -19.74 12.62 4.56
C THR A 15 -19.00 13.43 3.49
N GLY A 16 -19.66 13.78 2.39
CA GLY A 16 -19.03 14.37 1.21
C GLY A 16 -18.44 13.34 0.24
N SER A 17 -18.55 12.05 0.57
CA SER A 17 -18.05 10.92 -0.23
C SER A 17 -19.23 10.03 -0.64
N LEU A 18 -18.98 9.09 -1.56
CA LEU A 18 -19.96 8.06 -1.91
C LEU A 18 -20.35 7.27 -0.67
N MET A 19 -21.66 7.21 -0.42
CA MET A 19 -22.22 6.54 0.74
C MET A 19 -22.86 5.20 0.36
N LYS A 20 -23.61 4.67 1.31
CA LYS A 20 -24.42 3.47 1.11
C LYS A 20 -25.40 3.69 -0.03
N ILE A 21 -25.35 2.82 -1.03
CA ILE A 21 -26.36 2.74 -2.08
C ILE A 21 -27.43 1.76 -1.66
N TYR A 22 -28.70 2.14 -1.84
CA TYR A 22 -29.82 1.28 -1.53
C TYR A 22 -30.12 0.34 -2.69
N ASP A 23 -30.34 -0.94 -2.38
CA ASP A 23 -30.56 -2.01 -3.35
C ASP A 23 -31.75 -1.75 -4.29
N GLY A 24 -32.73 -0.94 -3.85
CA GLY A 24 -33.94 -0.65 -4.62
C GLY A 24 -33.68 -0.02 -5.98
N ALA A 25 -32.78 0.96 -6.05
CA ALA A 25 -32.41 1.60 -7.31
C ALA A 25 -31.78 0.60 -8.30
N GLY A 26 -30.87 -0.25 -7.82
CA GLY A 26 -30.29 -1.32 -8.62
C GLY A 26 -31.33 -2.34 -9.09
N LEU A 27 -32.26 -2.74 -8.22
CA LEU A 27 -33.34 -3.66 -8.56
C LEU A 27 -34.28 -3.10 -9.63
N ILE A 28 -34.59 -1.80 -9.58
CA ILE A 28 -35.44 -1.16 -10.61
C ILE A 28 -34.71 -1.27 -11.96
N ALA A 29 -33.45 -0.85 -12.04
CA ALA A 29 -32.67 -0.91 -13.28
C ALA A 29 -32.55 -2.36 -13.82
N ASP A 30 -32.32 -3.35 -12.95
CA ASP A 30 -32.23 -4.76 -13.33
C ASP A 30 -33.58 -5.30 -13.85
N LYS A 31 -34.71 -5.02 -13.16
CA LYS A 31 -36.02 -5.54 -13.58
C LYS A 31 -36.56 -4.91 -14.86
N THR A 32 -36.24 -3.64 -15.10
CA THR A 32 -36.70 -2.93 -16.28
C THR A 32 -35.73 -3.05 -17.46
N ASP A 33 -34.61 -3.73 -17.29
CA ASP A 33 -33.51 -3.79 -18.25
C ASP A 33 -33.08 -2.39 -18.74
N ALA A 34 -33.21 -1.39 -17.88
CA ALA A 34 -32.89 -0.01 -18.21
C ALA A 34 -31.40 0.26 -18.25
N PHE A 35 -31.00 1.19 -19.12
CA PHE A 35 -29.67 1.78 -19.04
C PHE A 35 -29.55 2.69 -17.81
N VAL A 36 -28.47 2.56 -17.08
CA VAL A 36 -28.05 3.48 -16.02
C VAL A 36 -27.12 4.50 -16.63
N VAL A 37 -27.49 5.78 -16.57
CA VAL A 37 -26.63 6.91 -16.95
C VAL A 37 -26.04 7.49 -15.68
N PRO A 38 -24.75 7.23 -15.36
CA PRO A 38 -24.13 7.74 -14.14
C PRO A 38 -23.88 9.25 -14.25
N VAL A 39 -24.38 10.02 -13.27
CA VAL A 39 -24.21 11.47 -13.21
C VAL A 39 -23.60 11.86 -11.88
N ARG A 40 -22.52 12.64 -11.89
CA ARG A 40 -21.88 13.20 -10.69
C ARG A 40 -22.05 14.71 -10.64
N LEU A 41 -22.46 15.17 -9.46
CA LEU A 41 -22.50 16.57 -9.11
C LEU A 41 -21.37 16.86 -8.12
N GLU A 42 -20.42 17.73 -8.49
CA GLU A 42 -19.29 18.11 -7.64
C GLU A 42 -19.30 19.60 -7.35
N GLY A 43 -18.86 19.98 -6.16
CA GLY A 43 -18.74 21.37 -5.76
C GLY A 43 -19.94 21.88 -4.96
N LEU A 44 -21.11 21.26 -5.06
CA LEU A 44 -22.29 21.63 -4.27
C LEU A 44 -22.06 21.46 -2.77
N GLU A 45 -21.26 20.50 -2.37
CA GLU A 45 -20.87 20.24 -0.98
C GLU A 45 -20.10 21.40 -0.34
N TYR A 46 -19.52 22.29 -1.14
CA TYR A 46 -18.78 23.47 -0.66
C TYR A 46 -19.65 24.74 -0.58
N THR A 47 -20.91 24.70 -0.99
CA THR A 47 -21.79 25.86 -0.94
C THR A 47 -22.18 26.20 0.51
N PRO A 48 -22.67 27.43 0.79
CA PRO A 48 -23.24 27.78 2.11
C PRO A 48 -24.42 26.91 2.52
N PHE A 49 -25.16 26.36 1.55
CA PHE A 49 -26.38 25.54 1.74
C PHE A 49 -26.06 24.06 2.05
N THR A 50 -24.81 23.66 2.06
CA THR A 50 -24.41 22.28 2.38
C THR A 50 -24.83 21.89 3.79
N ARG A 51 -25.24 20.62 3.96
CA ARG A 51 -25.48 20.01 5.28
C ARG A 51 -24.20 19.60 6.00
N LEU A 52 -23.07 19.57 5.29
CA LEU A 52 -21.78 19.21 5.88
C LEU A 52 -21.32 20.30 6.85
N SER A 53 -20.71 19.87 7.96
CA SER A 53 -20.16 20.78 8.97
C SER A 53 -18.92 21.53 8.43
N ARG A 54 -18.55 22.64 9.09
CA ARG A 54 -17.29 23.35 8.77
C ARG A 54 -16.03 22.51 9.03
N ALA A 55 -16.14 21.50 9.87
CA ALA A 55 -15.04 20.54 10.08
C ALA A 55 -14.84 19.63 8.85
N GLN A 56 -15.93 19.25 8.18
CA GLN A 56 -15.92 18.34 7.04
C GLN A 56 -15.57 19.05 5.72
N VAL A 57 -16.06 20.29 5.52
CA VAL A 57 -15.83 21.05 4.29
C VAL A 57 -15.51 22.51 4.55
N ARG A 58 -14.77 23.12 3.65
CA ARG A 58 -14.58 24.58 3.63
C ARG A 58 -15.67 25.21 2.77
N ARG A 59 -16.67 25.84 3.39
CA ARG A 59 -17.74 26.52 2.68
C ARG A 59 -17.24 27.73 1.90
N ARG A 60 -17.81 27.92 0.72
CA ARG A 60 -17.54 29.05 -0.20
C ARG A 60 -18.84 29.57 -0.77
N TRP A 61 -18.93 30.87 -1.04
CA TRP A 61 -20.12 31.46 -1.65
C TRP A 61 -20.28 31.03 -3.12
N PHE A 62 -19.18 30.94 -3.87
CA PHE A 62 -19.19 30.60 -5.29
C PHE A 62 -18.14 29.51 -5.57
N PRO A 63 -18.37 28.27 -5.14
CA PRO A 63 -17.51 27.15 -5.55
C PRO A 63 -17.75 26.84 -7.03
N LYS A 64 -16.75 26.31 -7.70
CA LYS A 64 -16.97 25.72 -9.02
C LYS A 64 -17.87 24.50 -8.85
N VAL A 65 -19.00 24.47 -9.55
CA VAL A 65 -19.89 23.31 -9.63
C VAL A 65 -19.69 22.64 -10.98
N THR A 66 -19.51 21.33 -10.98
CA THR A 66 -19.32 20.52 -12.18
C THR A 66 -20.36 19.43 -12.22
N VAL A 67 -20.98 19.24 -13.38
CA VAL A 67 -21.87 18.11 -13.68
C VAL A 67 -21.15 17.24 -14.69
N THR A 68 -20.89 15.99 -14.34
CA THR A 68 -20.25 15.03 -15.24
C THR A 68 -21.20 13.87 -15.50
N VAL A 69 -21.41 13.57 -16.78
CA VAL A 69 -22.25 12.47 -17.24
C VAL A 69 -21.35 11.46 -17.92
N LEU A 70 -21.42 10.19 -17.50
CA LEU A 70 -20.72 9.10 -18.16
C LEU A 70 -21.64 8.35 -19.13
N GLU A 71 -21.03 7.49 -19.98
CA GLU A 71 -21.78 6.66 -20.90
C GLU A 71 -22.81 5.78 -20.19
N PRO A 72 -23.96 5.51 -20.84
CA PRO A 72 -24.95 4.59 -20.34
C PRO A 72 -24.38 3.18 -20.15
N VAL A 73 -24.66 2.55 -19.02
CA VAL A 73 -24.21 1.21 -18.66
C VAL A 73 -25.41 0.34 -18.30
N LYS A 74 -25.42 -0.92 -18.71
CA LYS A 74 -26.39 -1.91 -18.22
C LYS A 74 -25.87 -2.61 -16.97
N LEU A 75 -26.77 -2.82 -15.99
CA LEU A 75 -26.45 -3.70 -14.87
C LEU A 75 -26.36 -5.15 -15.35
N THR A 76 -25.32 -5.84 -14.91
CA THR A 76 -25.18 -7.29 -15.12
C THR A 76 -25.37 -8.00 -13.78
N VAL A 77 -26.44 -8.79 -13.69
CA VAL A 77 -26.76 -9.61 -12.53
C VAL A 77 -26.92 -11.07 -12.98
N ASP A 78 -26.36 -12.01 -12.21
CA ASP A 78 -26.47 -13.44 -12.52
C ASP A 78 -27.96 -13.83 -12.63
N PRO A 79 -28.42 -14.34 -13.80
CA PRO A 79 -29.80 -14.72 -14.03
C PRO A 79 -30.33 -15.81 -13.09
N ALA A 80 -29.42 -16.64 -12.53
CA ALA A 80 -29.78 -17.69 -11.59
C ALA A 80 -30.25 -17.15 -10.22
N LEU A 81 -29.88 -15.90 -9.89
CA LEU A 81 -30.25 -15.29 -8.62
C LEU A 81 -31.71 -14.85 -8.62
N LYS A 82 -32.42 -15.14 -7.51
CA LYS A 82 -33.83 -14.79 -7.31
C LYS A 82 -34.06 -14.05 -5.98
N GLY A 83 -35.19 -13.36 -5.88
CA GLY A 83 -35.67 -12.73 -4.64
C GLY A 83 -34.65 -11.79 -4.00
N LYS A 84 -34.38 -11.99 -2.71
CA LYS A 84 -33.47 -11.17 -1.90
C LYS A 84 -32.02 -11.18 -2.43
N HIS A 85 -31.55 -12.33 -2.92
CA HIS A 85 -30.17 -12.44 -3.43
C HIS A 85 -29.97 -11.64 -4.71
N ARG A 86 -30.95 -11.68 -5.64
CA ARG A 86 -30.90 -10.85 -6.86
C ARG A 86 -30.92 -9.36 -6.54
N ARG A 87 -31.76 -8.94 -5.59
CA ARG A 87 -31.82 -7.53 -5.14
C ARG A 87 -30.47 -7.06 -4.59
N ILE A 88 -29.83 -7.83 -3.71
CA ILE A 88 -28.52 -7.51 -3.14
C ILE A 88 -27.45 -7.45 -4.25
N ALA A 89 -27.47 -8.37 -5.18
CA ALA A 89 -26.52 -8.38 -6.31
C ALA A 89 -26.71 -7.16 -7.22
N ALA A 90 -27.95 -6.78 -7.51
CA ALA A 90 -28.25 -5.56 -8.28
C ALA A 90 -27.78 -4.28 -7.57
N GLY A 91 -27.97 -4.19 -6.26
CA GLY A 91 -27.45 -3.09 -5.44
C GLY A 91 -25.93 -3.04 -5.45
N ALA A 92 -25.27 -4.18 -5.36
CA ALA A 92 -23.80 -4.28 -5.44
C ALA A 92 -23.27 -3.89 -6.83
N ALA A 93 -23.94 -4.29 -7.91
CA ALA A 93 -23.59 -3.89 -9.27
C ALA A 93 -23.74 -2.38 -9.48
N LEU A 94 -24.82 -1.78 -8.96
CA LEU A 94 -24.99 -0.33 -9.00
C LEU A 94 -23.89 0.39 -8.20
N TYR A 95 -23.48 -0.14 -7.04
CA TYR A 95 -22.39 0.43 -6.25
C TYR A 95 -21.06 0.43 -7.06
N GLU A 96 -20.78 -0.62 -7.82
CA GLU A 96 -19.60 -0.66 -8.69
C GLU A 96 -19.65 0.43 -9.77
N ILE A 97 -20.80 0.64 -10.40
CA ILE A 97 -21.01 1.73 -11.38
C ILE A 97 -20.76 3.09 -10.73
N MET A 98 -21.31 3.34 -9.54
CA MET A 98 -21.15 4.60 -8.85
C MET A 98 -19.73 4.82 -8.32
N SER A 99 -19.06 3.77 -7.86
CA SER A 99 -17.64 3.82 -7.48
C SER A 99 -16.74 4.14 -8.67
N ASN A 100 -17.00 3.52 -9.83
CA ASN A 100 -16.33 3.85 -11.09
C ASN A 100 -16.62 5.30 -11.54
N LEU A 101 -17.85 5.80 -11.34
CA LEU A 101 -18.18 7.19 -11.61
C LEU A 101 -17.29 8.14 -10.79
N VAL A 102 -17.18 7.91 -9.48
CA VAL A 102 -16.34 8.73 -8.59
C VAL A 102 -14.89 8.71 -9.05
N TYR A 103 -14.35 7.52 -9.36
CA TYR A 103 -12.99 7.37 -9.83
C TYR A 103 -12.76 8.08 -11.18
N ARG A 104 -13.56 7.78 -12.21
CA ARG A 104 -13.40 8.31 -13.58
C ARG A 104 -13.56 9.83 -13.67
N THR A 105 -14.25 10.44 -12.73
CA THR A 105 -14.44 11.89 -12.68
C THR A 105 -13.43 12.60 -11.79
N THR A 106 -12.59 11.86 -11.05
CA THR A 106 -11.49 12.43 -10.27
C THR A 106 -10.29 12.69 -11.18
N SER A 107 -9.77 13.93 -11.19
CA SER A 107 -8.63 14.31 -12.02
C SER A 107 -7.34 13.63 -11.57
N ILE A 108 -6.77 12.80 -12.43
CA ILE A 108 -5.49 12.12 -12.24
C ILE A 108 -4.42 12.59 -13.26
N GLU A 109 -4.83 13.35 -14.27
CA GLU A 109 -3.96 13.88 -15.32
C GLU A 109 -3.30 15.19 -14.87
N ARG A 110 -2.45 15.06 -13.85
CA ARG A 110 -1.68 16.13 -13.24
C ARG A 110 -0.54 15.56 -12.40
N THR A 111 0.36 16.43 -11.96
CA THR A 111 1.45 16.03 -11.05
C THR A 111 0.98 15.99 -9.59
N VAL A 112 1.69 15.26 -8.73
CA VAL A 112 1.42 15.23 -7.27
C VAL A 112 1.57 16.62 -6.63
N PRO A 113 2.59 17.46 -6.98
CA PRO A 113 2.66 18.84 -6.49
C PRO A 113 1.48 19.72 -6.94
N GLU A 114 0.96 19.57 -8.16
CA GLU A 114 -0.25 20.27 -8.60
C GLU A 114 -1.47 19.85 -7.78
N ALA A 115 -1.63 18.56 -7.53
CA ALA A 115 -2.70 18.05 -6.66
C ALA A 115 -2.59 18.60 -5.23
N LEU A 116 -1.37 18.77 -4.69
CA LEU A 116 -1.13 19.40 -3.39
C LEU A 116 -1.53 20.89 -3.38
N LEU A 117 -1.19 21.63 -4.44
CA LEU A 117 -1.60 23.05 -4.58
C LEU A 117 -3.13 23.17 -4.61
N GLU A 118 -3.80 22.28 -5.33
CA GLU A 118 -5.25 22.29 -5.40
C GLU A 118 -5.88 21.90 -4.06
N ALA A 119 -5.34 20.89 -3.36
CA ALA A 119 -5.78 20.52 -2.01
C ALA A 119 -5.69 21.72 -1.05
N ALA A 120 -4.60 22.47 -1.08
CA ALA A 120 -4.45 23.69 -0.29
C ALA A 120 -5.49 24.77 -0.64
N LYS A 121 -5.86 24.89 -1.93
CA LYS A 121 -6.92 25.80 -2.40
C LYS A 121 -8.30 25.33 -1.94
N ILE A 122 -8.59 24.04 -2.04
CA ILE A 122 -9.88 23.46 -1.69
C ILE A 122 -10.08 23.46 -0.17
N HIS A 123 -9.14 22.91 0.58
CA HIS A 123 -9.28 22.66 2.01
C HIS A 123 -8.80 23.82 2.89
N GLY A 124 -8.04 24.77 2.34
CA GLY A 124 -7.54 25.97 3.01
C GLY A 124 -6.04 25.89 3.35
N ALA A 125 -5.28 26.90 2.92
CA ALA A 125 -3.82 26.94 3.09
C ALA A 125 -3.36 27.00 4.56
N GLY A 126 -4.19 27.50 5.48
CA GLY A 126 -3.90 27.51 6.93
C GLY A 126 -4.13 26.20 7.65
N ARG A 127 -4.76 25.21 6.97
CA ARG A 127 -5.02 23.90 7.54
C ARG A 127 -3.72 23.12 7.74
N ILE A 128 -3.64 22.37 8.86
CA ILE A 128 -2.55 21.43 9.11
C ILE A 128 -2.63 20.31 8.07
N ALA A 129 -1.52 20.09 7.38
CA ALA A 129 -1.35 19.03 6.39
C ALA A 129 -0.64 17.83 7.01
N VAL A 130 0.51 18.05 7.63
CA VAL A 130 1.35 17.01 8.21
C VAL A 130 1.87 17.45 9.59
N GLU A 131 2.13 16.49 10.43
CA GLU A 131 2.57 16.69 11.81
C GLU A 131 3.51 15.54 12.21
N ASP A 132 4.54 15.82 12.98
CA ASP A 132 5.40 14.82 13.59
C ASP A 132 5.75 15.20 15.04
N PRO A 133 6.25 14.26 15.86
CA PRO A 133 6.52 14.53 17.28
C PRO A 133 7.70 15.49 17.52
N VAL A 134 8.53 15.78 16.52
CA VAL A 134 9.75 16.60 16.67
C VAL A 134 9.54 18.03 16.16
N ALA A 135 9.04 18.15 14.93
CA ALA A 135 8.86 19.45 14.26
C ALA A 135 7.44 20.02 14.48
N GLY A 136 6.52 19.22 15.04
CA GLY A 136 5.14 19.62 15.29
C GLY A 136 4.32 19.78 14.02
N ALA A 137 3.33 20.67 14.05
CA ALA A 137 2.36 20.83 12.98
C ALA A 137 2.83 21.74 11.83
N LEU A 138 2.67 21.26 10.61
CA LEU A 138 2.99 21.98 9.37
C LEU A 138 1.72 22.17 8.55
N SER A 139 1.33 23.44 8.34
CA SER A 139 0.16 23.77 7.49
C SER A 139 0.48 23.64 6.00
N TYR A 140 -0.56 23.52 5.16
CA TYR A 140 -0.38 23.56 3.70
C TYR A 140 0.42 24.80 3.26
N ARG A 141 0.15 25.97 3.83
CA ARG A 141 0.90 27.22 3.53
C ARG A 141 2.39 27.05 3.79
N LYS A 142 2.76 26.50 4.96
CA LYS A 142 4.15 26.27 5.33
C LYS A 142 4.79 25.18 4.47
N LEU A 143 4.04 24.11 4.17
CA LEU A 143 4.50 23.03 3.31
C LEU A 143 4.79 23.52 1.89
N LEU A 144 3.89 24.30 1.29
CA LEU A 144 4.06 24.86 -0.05
C LEU A 144 5.21 25.88 -0.10
N LEU A 145 5.34 26.73 0.93
CA LEU A 145 6.47 27.66 1.05
C LEU A 145 7.79 26.91 1.14
N GLY A 146 7.86 25.90 2.01
CA GLY A 146 9.07 25.07 2.16
C GLY A 146 9.38 24.28 0.89
N MET A 147 8.36 23.71 0.22
CA MET A 147 8.48 23.03 -1.06
C MET A 147 9.14 23.93 -2.11
N ARG A 148 8.70 25.19 -2.19
CA ARG A 148 9.26 26.18 -3.13
C ARG A 148 10.71 26.52 -2.80
N ILE A 149 11.01 26.90 -1.55
CA ILE A 149 12.34 27.32 -1.13
C ILE A 149 13.35 26.16 -1.23
N LEU A 150 12.99 25.01 -0.67
CA LEU A 150 13.87 23.86 -0.69
C LEU A 150 14.07 23.35 -2.13
N GLY A 151 13.01 23.30 -2.93
CA GLY A 151 13.08 22.87 -4.33
C GLY A 151 14.07 23.71 -5.13
N GLU A 152 14.08 25.05 -4.98
CA GLU A 152 15.07 25.92 -5.63
C GLU A 152 16.52 25.55 -5.25
N LYS A 153 16.75 25.17 -3.99
CA LYS A 153 18.08 24.73 -3.52
C LYS A 153 18.45 23.32 -3.99
N LEU A 154 17.47 22.48 -4.31
CA LEU A 154 17.70 21.12 -4.80
C LEU A 154 17.92 21.06 -6.32
N MET A 155 17.44 22.03 -7.08
CA MET A 155 17.60 22.06 -8.55
C MET A 155 19.05 21.89 -9.04
N PRO A 156 20.08 22.48 -8.42
CA PRO A 156 21.45 22.33 -8.89
C PRO A 156 22.08 20.96 -8.64
N LEU A 157 21.44 20.08 -7.84
CA LEU A 157 22.01 18.78 -7.45
C LEU A 157 21.94 17.73 -8.56
N ALA A 158 21.01 17.87 -9.49
CA ALA A 158 20.84 16.94 -10.61
C ALA A 158 20.09 17.62 -11.77
N PRO A 159 20.22 17.14 -13.00
CA PRO A 159 19.40 17.59 -14.13
C PRO A 159 17.89 17.36 -13.91
N GLU A 160 17.07 18.02 -14.72
CA GLU A 160 15.63 17.75 -14.74
C GLU A 160 15.33 16.33 -15.16
N GLY A 161 14.35 15.68 -14.50
CA GLY A 161 14.00 14.29 -14.72
C GLY A 161 14.95 13.28 -14.09
N ALA A 162 16.12 13.72 -13.59
CA ALA A 162 17.07 12.80 -12.97
C ALA A 162 16.66 12.39 -11.56
N PRO A 163 16.95 11.14 -11.16
CA PRO A 163 16.65 10.66 -9.83
C PRO A 163 17.65 11.17 -8.78
N ILE A 164 17.16 11.42 -7.57
CA ILE A 164 17.95 11.76 -6.38
C ILE A 164 17.50 10.83 -5.25
N GLY A 165 18.44 10.16 -4.59
CA GLY A 165 18.18 9.31 -3.44
C GLY A 165 17.62 10.13 -2.27
N LEU A 166 16.54 9.65 -1.65
CA LEU A 166 15.95 10.25 -0.46
C LEU A 166 15.96 9.24 0.68
N MET A 167 16.78 9.49 1.69
CA MET A 167 16.98 8.63 2.85
C MET A 167 16.62 9.39 4.13
N LEU A 168 15.34 9.38 4.46
CA LEU A 168 14.76 10.06 5.62
C LEU A 168 13.72 9.18 6.33
N PRO A 169 13.50 9.38 7.64
CA PRO A 169 12.45 8.70 8.39
C PRO A 169 11.08 9.33 8.11
N ASN A 170 10.01 8.70 8.60
CA ASN A 170 8.67 9.29 8.59
C ASN A 170 8.62 10.55 9.46
N ALA A 171 8.81 11.70 8.84
CA ALA A 171 8.81 13.00 9.49
C ALA A 171 8.39 14.09 8.49
N ASN A 172 8.09 15.29 8.99
CA ASN A 172 7.75 16.45 8.16
C ASN A 172 8.84 16.74 7.10
N GLY A 173 10.11 16.51 7.46
CA GLY A 173 11.23 16.67 6.55
C GLY A 173 11.15 15.77 5.32
N ALA A 174 10.72 14.52 5.49
CA ALA A 174 10.53 13.60 4.38
C ALA A 174 9.40 14.06 3.45
N ALA A 175 8.24 14.44 4.01
CA ALA A 175 7.12 14.95 3.21
C ALA A 175 7.50 16.24 2.45
N LEU A 176 8.20 17.15 3.12
CA LEU A 176 8.65 18.39 2.52
C LEU A 176 9.66 18.15 1.39
N THR A 177 10.69 17.33 1.63
CA THR A 177 11.74 17.07 0.65
C THR A 177 11.22 16.30 -0.56
N LEU A 178 10.32 15.32 -0.33
CA LEU A 178 9.62 14.60 -1.40
C LEU A 178 8.91 15.59 -2.35
N MET A 179 8.07 16.47 -1.79
CA MET A 179 7.31 17.45 -2.58
C MET A 179 8.23 18.50 -3.22
N ALA A 180 9.33 18.87 -2.57
CA ALA A 180 10.31 19.80 -3.11
C ALA A 180 11.05 19.22 -4.33
N LEU A 181 11.49 17.96 -4.26
CA LEU A 181 12.11 17.26 -5.39
C LEU A 181 11.15 17.17 -6.58
N MET A 182 9.92 16.69 -6.35
CA MET A 182 8.90 16.59 -7.41
C MET A 182 8.57 17.96 -8.03
N SER A 183 8.44 19.02 -7.22
CA SER A 183 8.18 20.39 -7.72
C SER A 183 9.36 20.95 -8.50
N ALA A 184 10.58 20.54 -8.17
CA ALA A 184 11.82 20.91 -8.86
C ALA A 184 12.08 20.05 -10.11
N GLY A 185 11.14 19.15 -10.48
CA GLY A 185 11.29 18.25 -11.62
C GLY A 185 12.34 17.15 -11.41
N ARG A 186 12.71 16.84 -10.16
CA ARG A 186 13.63 15.75 -9.80
C ARG A 186 12.82 14.56 -9.31
N VAL A 187 13.35 13.36 -9.52
CA VAL A 187 12.65 12.13 -9.15
C VAL A 187 13.19 11.61 -7.82
N PRO A 188 12.41 11.64 -6.72
CA PRO A 188 12.84 11.05 -5.46
C PRO A 188 12.94 9.53 -5.58
N ALA A 189 14.14 8.99 -5.35
CA ALA A 189 14.39 7.56 -5.23
C ALA A 189 14.46 7.20 -3.73
N MET A 190 13.45 6.48 -3.26
CA MET A 190 13.21 6.25 -1.83
C MET A 190 14.12 5.15 -1.29
N ILE A 191 15.16 5.52 -0.56
CA ILE A 191 16.20 4.60 -0.07
C ILE A 191 15.74 3.88 1.19
N ASN A 192 15.76 2.55 1.14
CA ASN A 192 15.56 1.69 2.30
C ASN A 192 16.86 1.59 3.11
N PHE A 193 16.99 2.37 4.15
CA PHE A 193 18.17 2.42 5.03
C PHE A 193 18.35 1.17 5.91
N THR A 194 17.38 0.25 5.91
CA THR A 194 17.49 -1.02 6.66
C THR A 194 18.06 -2.17 5.82
N ALA A 195 18.29 -1.95 4.53
CA ALA A 195 18.68 -3.00 3.59
C ALA A 195 20.18 -3.35 3.61
N GLY A 196 20.99 -2.55 4.33
CA GLY A 196 22.47 -2.71 4.35
C GLY A 196 23.18 -2.07 3.16
N VAL A 197 24.49 -1.83 3.30
CA VAL A 197 25.32 -1.08 2.34
C VAL A 197 25.23 -1.67 0.92
N SER A 198 25.48 -2.95 0.76
CA SER A 198 25.53 -3.64 -0.54
C SER A 198 24.21 -3.50 -1.32
N ASN A 199 23.06 -3.68 -0.63
CA ASN A 199 21.76 -3.55 -1.29
C ASN A 199 21.43 -2.08 -1.63
N VAL A 200 21.84 -1.13 -0.79
CA VAL A 200 21.64 0.29 -1.10
C VAL A 200 22.50 0.71 -2.28
N LEU A 201 23.76 0.28 -2.37
CA LEU A 201 24.63 0.53 -3.52
C LEU A 201 24.07 -0.10 -4.80
N ALA A 202 23.56 -1.34 -4.72
CA ALA A 202 22.90 -2.00 -5.86
C ALA A 202 21.66 -1.20 -6.31
N ALA A 203 20.85 -0.70 -5.38
CA ALA A 203 19.70 0.17 -5.68
C ALA A 203 20.15 1.49 -6.36
N CYS A 204 21.21 2.12 -5.85
CA CYS A 204 21.80 3.32 -6.44
C CYS A 204 22.28 3.06 -7.86
N LYS A 205 22.98 1.94 -8.07
CA LYS A 205 23.46 1.54 -9.41
C LYS A 205 22.29 1.33 -10.38
N ALA A 206 21.26 0.58 -9.97
CA ALA A 206 20.09 0.31 -10.82
C ALA A 206 19.42 1.60 -11.31
N ALA A 207 19.29 2.60 -10.44
CA ALA A 207 18.63 3.87 -10.73
C ALA A 207 19.62 4.97 -11.17
N LYS A 208 20.91 4.71 -11.33
CA LYS A 208 21.97 5.70 -11.63
C LYS A 208 21.94 6.89 -10.68
N LEU A 209 21.91 6.62 -9.38
CA LEU A 209 21.94 7.66 -8.35
C LEU A 209 23.38 8.07 -8.05
N ASP A 210 23.65 9.36 -8.21
CA ASP A 210 24.95 9.95 -7.84
C ASP A 210 24.90 10.67 -6.48
N THR A 211 23.68 10.96 -5.99
CA THR A 211 23.45 11.77 -4.78
C THR A 211 22.34 11.17 -3.93
N ILE A 212 22.57 11.12 -2.61
CA ILE A 212 21.55 10.80 -1.60
C ILE A 212 21.38 11.99 -0.65
N LEU A 213 20.12 12.43 -0.47
CA LEU A 213 19.73 13.42 0.53
C LEU A 213 19.38 12.73 1.86
N THR A 214 19.92 13.25 2.96
CA THR A 214 19.63 12.79 4.32
C THR A 214 19.74 13.93 5.33
N SER A 215 19.65 13.63 6.64
CA SER A 215 19.94 14.62 7.71
C SER A 215 20.84 14.03 8.78
N ARG A 216 21.67 14.88 9.42
CA ARG A 216 22.58 14.46 10.49
C ARG A 216 21.82 13.89 11.69
N ALA A 217 20.76 14.58 12.10
CA ALA A 217 19.93 14.12 13.22
C ALA A 217 19.29 12.73 12.96
N PHE A 218 18.98 12.41 11.71
CA PHE A 218 18.47 11.07 11.36
C PHE A 218 19.58 10.02 11.43
N ILE A 219 20.76 10.30 10.91
CA ILE A 219 21.89 9.36 10.94
C ILE A 219 22.26 9.03 12.40
N GLU A 220 22.41 10.05 13.24
CA GLU A 220 22.74 9.89 14.64
C GLU A 220 21.68 9.07 15.41
N ARG A 221 20.41 9.47 15.33
CA ARG A 221 19.31 8.75 16.02
C ARG A 221 19.08 7.35 15.51
N GLY A 222 19.25 7.14 14.19
CA GLY A 222 19.13 5.84 13.53
C GLY A 222 20.35 4.95 13.68
N LYS A 223 21.46 5.46 14.23
CA LYS A 223 22.76 4.76 14.31
C LYS A 223 23.21 4.24 12.94
N LEU A 224 23.13 5.10 11.93
CA LEU A 224 23.40 4.76 10.52
C LEU A 224 24.82 5.12 10.07
N ASP A 225 25.73 5.41 10.98
CA ASP A 225 27.10 5.85 10.67
C ASP A 225 27.84 4.86 9.81
N VAL A 226 27.72 3.55 10.10
CA VAL A 226 28.35 2.48 9.31
C VAL A 226 27.78 2.43 7.88
N LEU A 227 26.46 2.61 7.75
CA LEU A 227 25.80 2.67 6.44
C LEU A 227 26.34 3.87 5.64
N ILE A 228 26.37 5.06 6.24
CA ILE A 228 26.86 6.28 5.59
C ILE A 228 28.32 6.15 5.20
N ALA A 229 29.18 5.67 6.08
CA ALA A 229 30.61 5.46 5.78
C ALA A 229 30.84 4.50 4.59
N GLY A 230 29.96 3.48 4.46
CA GLY A 230 29.98 2.58 3.31
C GLY A 230 29.54 3.27 2.02
N LEU A 231 28.44 4.03 2.07
CA LEU A 231 27.87 4.69 0.90
C LEU A 231 28.73 5.85 0.37
N GLN A 232 29.36 6.62 1.24
CA GLN A 232 30.19 7.78 0.88
C GLN A 232 31.40 7.45 -0.01
N LYS A 233 31.76 6.18 -0.09
CA LYS A 233 32.84 5.71 -0.98
C LYS A 233 32.47 5.80 -2.46
N GLU A 234 31.18 5.73 -2.79
CA GLU A 234 30.68 5.66 -4.17
C GLU A 234 29.61 6.69 -4.48
N ILE A 235 28.89 7.19 -3.46
CA ILE A 235 27.72 8.07 -3.60
C ILE A 235 27.93 9.36 -2.81
N LYS A 236 27.60 10.50 -3.41
CA LYS A 236 27.61 11.80 -2.74
C LYS A 236 26.48 11.89 -1.72
N ILE A 237 26.81 12.05 -0.45
CA ILE A 237 25.82 12.29 0.62
C ILE A 237 25.69 13.80 0.81
N VAL A 238 24.45 14.29 0.70
CA VAL A 238 24.10 15.71 0.90
C VAL A 238 23.17 15.82 2.10
N TYR A 239 23.56 16.64 3.06
CA TYR A 239 22.77 16.86 4.27
C TYR A 239 21.83 18.04 4.11
N LEU A 240 20.54 17.81 4.37
CA LEU A 240 19.52 18.87 4.38
C LEU A 240 19.81 19.95 5.42
N ASP A 241 20.53 19.59 6.47
CA ASP A 241 21.04 20.51 7.50
C ASP A 241 21.91 21.60 6.87
N ASP A 242 22.81 21.23 5.97
CA ASP A 242 23.70 22.18 5.28
C ASP A 242 22.93 23.04 4.28
N ILE A 243 22.01 22.43 3.51
CA ILE A 243 21.14 23.19 2.60
C ILE A 243 20.34 24.25 3.38
N ARG A 244 19.85 23.91 4.57
CA ARG A 244 19.08 24.83 5.42
C ARG A 244 19.89 26.08 5.78
N THR A 245 21.20 25.98 6.00
CA THR A 245 22.05 27.13 6.33
C THR A 245 22.23 28.09 5.16
N THR A 246 22.06 27.64 3.91
CA THR A 246 22.17 28.47 2.70
C THR A 246 20.89 29.26 2.38
N ILE A 247 19.80 29.05 3.14
CA ILE A 247 18.51 29.72 2.90
C ILE A 247 18.58 31.17 3.43
N THR A 248 18.55 32.12 2.52
CA THR A 248 18.61 33.56 2.81
C THR A 248 17.22 34.15 3.05
N LEU A 249 17.18 35.40 3.55
CA LEU A 249 15.93 36.16 3.65
C LEU A 249 15.32 36.42 2.28
N ALA A 250 16.14 36.67 1.26
CA ALA A 250 15.69 36.86 -0.12
C ALA A 250 15.00 35.60 -0.66
N ASP A 251 15.52 34.39 -0.36
CA ASP A 251 14.86 33.12 -0.73
C ASP A 251 13.49 32.99 -0.08
N LYS A 252 13.37 33.38 1.20
CA LYS A 252 12.08 33.32 1.92
C LYS A 252 11.07 34.30 1.33
N LEU A 253 11.47 35.55 1.02
CA LEU A 253 10.58 36.53 0.40
C LEU A 253 10.15 36.11 -1.01
N ARG A 254 11.07 35.66 -1.86
CA ARG A 254 10.79 35.11 -3.19
C ARG A 254 9.88 33.88 -3.10
N GLY A 255 10.14 32.99 -2.15
CA GLY A 255 9.33 31.82 -1.90
C GLY A 255 7.90 32.18 -1.49
N MET A 256 7.70 33.19 -0.63
CA MET A 256 6.35 33.65 -0.24
C MET A 256 5.56 34.18 -1.43
N TRP A 257 6.20 34.96 -2.30
CA TRP A 257 5.59 35.54 -3.50
C TRP A 257 5.16 34.44 -4.50
N ASN A 258 5.97 33.38 -4.63
CA ASN A 258 5.78 32.32 -5.60
C ASN A 258 5.29 30.99 -5.01
N ALA A 259 4.87 30.93 -3.74
CA ALA A 259 4.50 29.67 -3.06
C ALA A 259 3.37 28.87 -3.73
N LYS A 260 2.60 29.49 -4.60
CA LYS A 260 1.50 28.86 -5.35
C LYS A 260 1.89 28.45 -6.76
N LYS A 261 3.15 28.58 -7.15
CA LYS A 261 3.67 28.21 -8.47
C LYS A 261 4.64 27.04 -8.32
N LEU A 262 4.58 26.09 -9.22
CA LEU A 262 5.58 25.03 -9.33
C LEU A 262 6.90 25.61 -9.84
N LEU A 263 8.00 24.92 -9.57
CA LEU A 263 9.33 25.28 -10.05
C LEU A 263 9.52 24.89 -11.51
N VAL A 264 9.05 23.69 -11.85
CA VAL A 264 9.16 23.09 -13.18
C VAL A 264 7.82 22.51 -13.57
N ALA A 265 7.41 22.69 -14.81
CA ALA A 265 6.23 22.04 -15.38
C ALA A 265 6.60 20.60 -15.76
N ARG A 266 5.78 19.65 -15.33
CA ARG A 266 5.94 18.24 -15.63
C ARG A 266 4.58 17.64 -16.00
N ASP A 267 4.61 16.52 -16.72
CA ASP A 267 3.40 15.81 -17.12
C ASP A 267 3.01 14.72 -16.10
N SER A 268 1.74 14.34 -16.12
CA SER A 268 1.21 13.27 -15.26
C SER A 268 1.89 11.93 -15.48
N GLY A 269 2.36 11.67 -16.70
CA GLY A 269 3.08 10.47 -17.10
C GLY A 269 4.56 10.43 -16.71
N ASP A 270 5.13 11.56 -16.28
CA ASP A 270 6.54 11.63 -15.89
C ASP A 270 6.82 10.83 -14.62
N TRP A 271 8.08 10.44 -14.45
CA TRP A 271 8.54 9.76 -13.24
C TRP A 271 8.30 10.62 -12.00
N ALA A 272 7.58 10.10 -11.04
CA ALA A 272 7.27 10.76 -9.78
C ALA A 272 8.09 10.22 -8.62
N ALA A 273 8.32 8.90 -8.57
CA ALA A 273 9.11 8.27 -7.53
C ALA A 273 9.69 6.94 -8.00
N ILE A 274 10.83 6.56 -7.42
CA ILE A 274 11.41 5.23 -7.55
C ILE A 274 11.40 4.57 -6.18
N LEU A 275 10.84 3.37 -6.12
CA LEU A 275 10.79 2.54 -4.91
C LEU A 275 11.58 1.25 -5.14
N PHE A 276 12.39 0.84 -4.17
CA PHE A 276 13.20 -0.35 -4.32
C PHE A 276 12.56 -1.55 -3.62
N THR A 277 12.45 -2.66 -4.36
CA THR A 277 11.95 -3.94 -3.84
C THR A 277 13.04 -4.99 -3.95
N SER A 278 13.05 -5.96 -3.02
CA SER A 278 13.91 -7.13 -3.15
C SER A 278 13.47 -7.94 -4.37
N GLY A 279 14.33 -8.07 -5.36
CA GLY A 279 14.11 -8.99 -6.49
C GLY A 279 13.97 -10.44 -6.01
N SER A 280 13.40 -11.30 -6.86
CA SER A 280 13.25 -12.74 -6.55
C SER A 280 14.58 -13.47 -6.30
N GLU A 281 15.68 -12.87 -6.72
CA GLU A 281 17.05 -13.38 -6.59
C GLU A 281 17.88 -12.61 -5.55
N GLY A 282 17.22 -11.73 -4.77
CA GLY A 282 17.88 -10.96 -3.71
C GLY A 282 18.44 -9.61 -4.14
N THR A 283 18.66 -9.37 -5.44
CA THR A 283 19.16 -8.09 -5.94
C THR A 283 18.02 -7.07 -6.00
N PRO A 284 18.17 -5.85 -5.45
CA PRO A 284 17.14 -4.81 -5.49
C PRO A 284 16.83 -4.38 -6.93
N LYS A 285 15.55 -4.16 -7.21
CA LYS A 285 15.07 -3.54 -8.45
C LYS A 285 14.28 -2.27 -8.13
N GLY A 286 14.46 -1.23 -8.94
CA GLY A 286 13.73 0.03 -8.82
C GLY A 286 12.39 -0.07 -9.54
N VAL A 287 11.30 0.20 -8.84
CA VAL A 287 9.95 0.33 -9.39
C VAL A 287 9.70 1.80 -9.67
N VAL A 288 9.50 2.16 -10.93
CA VAL A 288 9.26 3.54 -11.35
C VAL A 288 7.77 3.83 -11.42
N LEU A 289 7.32 4.77 -10.61
CA LEU A 289 5.94 5.23 -10.57
C LEU A 289 5.83 6.64 -11.18
N SER A 290 4.83 6.85 -12.03
CA SER A 290 4.48 8.19 -12.51
C SER A 290 3.60 8.94 -11.52
N HIS A 291 3.46 10.25 -11.71
CA HIS A 291 2.48 11.05 -10.97
C HIS A 291 1.07 10.51 -11.14
N ARG A 292 0.71 10.13 -12.36
CA ARG A 292 -0.58 9.47 -12.68
C ARG A 292 -0.77 8.18 -11.88
N ASN A 293 0.24 7.30 -11.80
CA ASN A 293 0.10 6.04 -11.06
C ASN A 293 -0.26 6.28 -9.59
N MET A 294 0.44 7.21 -8.94
CA MET A 294 0.22 7.52 -7.53
C MET A 294 -1.15 8.20 -7.31
N LEU A 295 -1.52 9.17 -8.14
CA LEU A 295 -2.81 9.87 -8.05
C LEU A 295 -3.99 8.98 -8.42
N ALA A 296 -3.84 8.07 -9.40
CA ALA A 296 -4.84 7.08 -9.75
C ALA A 296 -5.13 6.17 -8.56
N ASN A 297 -4.08 5.65 -7.90
CA ASN A 297 -4.26 4.79 -6.74
C ASN A 297 -4.91 5.53 -5.55
N ALA A 298 -4.54 6.78 -5.34
CA ALA A 298 -5.20 7.63 -4.34
C ALA A 298 -6.69 7.83 -4.66
N ALA A 299 -7.03 8.13 -5.92
CA ALA A 299 -8.41 8.30 -6.38
C ALA A 299 -9.24 7.00 -6.28
N GLN A 300 -8.64 5.87 -6.64
CA GLN A 300 -9.24 4.53 -6.53
C GLN A 300 -9.59 4.20 -5.07
N ALA A 301 -8.68 4.44 -4.12
CA ALA A 301 -8.93 4.23 -2.70
C ALA A 301 -10.01 5.18 -2.17
N ALA A 302 -9.97 6.46 -2.55
CA ALA A 302 -10.97 7.46 -2.16
C ALA A 302 -12.38 7.17 -2.72
N ALA A 303 -12.48 6.47 -3.86
CA ALA A 303 -13.76 6.03 -4.42
C ALA A 303 -14.40 4.86 -3.64
N ARG A 304 -13.64 4.20 -2.76
CA ARG A 304 -14.08 3.03 -1.97
C ARG A 304 -14.26 3.32 -0.49
N ILE A 305 -13.54 4.29 0.05
CA ILE A 305 -13.56 4.65 1.47
C ILE A 305 -13.82 6.15 1.61
N ASP A 306 -14.67 6.52 2.55
CA ASP A 306 -15.03 7.88 2.84
C ASP A 306 -13.97 8.60 3.69
N PHE A 307 -12.86 8.94 3.08
CA PHE A 307 -11.88 9.84 3.68
C PHE A 307 -12.42 11.27 3.64
N GLY A 308 -12.21 11.99 4.70
CA GLY A 308 -12.67 13.34 4.80
C GLY A 308 -11.73 14.28 5.55
N ARG A 309 -12.02 15.57 5.43
CA ARG A 309 -11.26 16.63 6.08
C ARG A 309 -11.18 16.49 7.60
N GLN A 310 -12.15 15.84 8.24
CA GLN A 310 -12.17 15.57 9.69
C GLN A 310 -11.20 14.46 10.08
N ASP A 311 -10.72 13.66 9.13
CA ASP A 311 -9.84 12.55 9.42
C ASP A 311 -8.41 12.97 9.71
N LYS A 312 -7.73 12.16 10.50
CA LYS A 312 -6.31 12.20 10.76
C LYS A 312 -5.73 10.79 10.58
N VAL A 313 -4.85 10.66 9.62
CA VAL A 313 -4.08 9.43 9.38
C VAL A 313 -2.90 9.38 10.33
N PHE A 314 -2.74 8.28 11.05
CA PHE A 314 -1.51 7.95 11.75
C PHE A 314 -0.66 7.06 10.83
N ASN A 315 0.38 7.64 10.23
CA ASN A 315 1.27 6.92 9.33
C ASN A 315 2.57 6.53 10.02
N VAL A 316 2.68 5.26 10.34
CA VAL A 316 3.86 4.64 10.94
C VAL A 316 4.60 3.75 9.94
N LEU A 317 3.98 3.48 8.78
CA LEU A 317 4.59 2.66 7.74
C LEU A 317 5.69 3.45 7.01
N PRO A 318 6.88 2.85 6.80
CA PRO A 318 8.00 3.55 6.19
C PRO A 318 7.66 4.14 4.82
N VAL A 319 8.04 5.40 4.60
CA VAL A 319 7.77 6.11 3.33
C VAL A 319 8.62 5.61 2.15
N PHE A 320 9.63 4.78 2.41
CA PHE A 320 10.36 4.07 1.36
C PHE A 320 9.63 2.80 0.88
N HIS A 321 8.45 2.50 1.43
CA HIS A 321 7.52 1.49 0.90
C HIS A 321 6.28 2.19 0.31
N SER A 322 5.77 1.65 -0.78
CA SER A 322 4.64 2.22 -1.52
C SER A 322 3.38 2.41 -0.66
N PHE A 323 3.13 1.53 0.31
CA PHE A 323 2.00 1.67 1.23
C PHE A 323 2.15 2.91 2.12
N GLY A 324 3.32 3.11 2.75
CA GLY A 324 3.61 4.30 3.55
C GLY A 324 3.69 5.58 2.71
N LEU A 325 4.17 5.49 1.47
CA LEU A 325 4.34 6.64 0.57
C LEU A 325 3.00 7.08 -0.04
N THR A 326 2.37 6.23 -0.85
CA THR A 326 1.18 6.63 -1.61
C THR A 326 -0.04 6.70 -0.71
N VAL A 327 -0.35 5.63 0.02
CA VAL A 327 -1.57 5.57 0.86
C VAL A 327 -1.38 6.32 2.17
N GLY A 328 -0.18 6.23 2.77
CA GLY A 328 0.12 6.87 4.05
C GLY A 328 0.47 8.35 3.97
N MET A 329 0.92 8.85 2.82
CA MET A 329 1.36 10.25 2.67
C MET A 329 0.69 10.98 1.51
N VAL A 330 0.79 10.49 0.27
CA VAL A 330 0.28 11.22 -0.91
C VAL A 330 -1.24 11.33 -0.87
N LEU A 331 -1.95 10.22 -0.71
CA LEU A 331 -3.42 10.20 -0.63
C LEU A 331 -3.97 11.21 0.39
N PRO A 332 -3.56 11.19 1.68
CA PRO A 332 -4.10 12.16 2.63
C PRO A 332 -3.72 13.61 2.29
N LEU A 333 -2.50 13.88 1.81
CA LEU A 333 -2.08 15.24 1.43
C LEU A 333 -2.95 15.83 0.31
N VAL A 334 -3.24 15.04 -0.74
CA VAL A 334 -4.05 15.53 -1.87
C VAL A 334 -5.55 15.52 -1.57
N SER A 335 -5.98 14.82 -0.53
CA SER A 335 -7.39 14.72 -0.10
C SER A 335 -7.76 15.68 1.04
N GLY A 336 -6.84 16.51 1.53
CA GLY A 336 -7.09 17.43 2.65
C GLY A 336 -7.19 16.75 4.00
N VAL A 337 -6.77 15.50 4.13
CA VAL A 337 -6.70 14.73 5.37
C VAL A 337 -5.40 15.05 6.11
N ARG A 338 -5.47 15.20 7.44
CA ARG A 338 -4.27 15.45 8.27
C ARG A 338 -3.47 14.17 8.42
N ILE A 339 -2.13 14.31 8.43
CA ILE A 339 -1.22 13.18 8.64
C ILE A 339 -0.43 13.43 9.91
N TYR A 340 -0.33 12.40 10.76
CA TYR A 340 0.67 12.32 11.81
C TYR A 340 1.71 11.28 11.41
N LEU A 341 2.95 11.72 11.18
CA LEU A 341 4.07 10.87 10.79
C LEU A 341 4.82 10.40 12.03
N TYR A 342 5.05 9.10 12.15
CA TYR A 342 5.85 8.54 13.23
C TYR A 342 6.95 7.62 12.68
N PRO A 343 8.22 7.74 13.15
CA PRO A 343 9.37 7.18 12.46
C PRO A 343 9.51 5.65 12.56
N SER A 344 8.92 5.01 13.55
CA SER A 344 9.12 3.57 13.78
C SER A 344 7.83 2.81 14.09
N PRO A 345 7.48 1.78 13.29
CA PRO A 345 6.36 0.90 13.59
C PRO A 345 6.63 -0.07 14.75
N LEU A 346 7.90 -0.22 15.18
CA LEU A 346 8.31 -1.19 16.19
C LEU A 346 8.13 -0.68 17.63
N HIS A 347 7.73 0.55 17.82
CA HIS A 347 7.48 1.12 19.14
C HIS A 347 6.09 0.73 19.66
N TYR A 348 5.89 -0.56 19.92
CA TYR A 348 4.58 -1.17 20.21
C TYR A 348 3.82 -0.54 21.39
N ARG A 349 4.51 0.02 22.39
CA ARG A 349 3.89 0.72 23.53
C ARG A 349 3.54 2.16 23.19
N ILE A 350 4.42 2.86 22.47
CA ILE A 350 4.29 4.29 22.21
C ILE A 350 3.22 4.58 21.14
N VAL A 351 3.11 3.73 20.12
CA VAL A 351 2.16 3.94 19.00
C VAL A 351 0.71 4.03 19.48
N PRO A 352 0.18 3.11 20.33
CA PRO A 352 -1.19 3.24 20.85
C PRO A 352 -1.42 4.54 21.63
N GLU A 353 -0.50 4.90 22.52
CA GLU A 353 -0.56 6.13 23.32
C GLU A 353 -0.59 7.38 22.44
N LEU A 354 0.21 7.41 21.36
CA LEU A 354 0.21 8.51 20.41
C LEU A 354 -1.07 8.54 19.57
N VAL A 355 -1.59 7.40 19.12
CA VAL A 355 -2.88 7.31 18.40
C VAL A 355 -3.98 7.94 19.25
N TYR A 356 -4.02 7.61 20.56
CA TYR A 356 -4.92 8.24 21.53
C TYR A 356 -4.66 9.75 21.65
N GLY A 357 -3.41 10.16 21.91
CA GLY A 357 -3.05 11.55 22.19
C GLY A 357 -3.34 12.50 21.04
N VAL A 358 -3.14 12.04 19.78
CA VAL A 358 -3.41 12.86 18.60
C VAL A 358 -4.83 12.70 18.07
N ASN A 359 -5.67 11.85 18.65
CA ASN A 359 -6.99 11.49 18.17
C ASN A 359 -6.97 11.09 16.69
N ALA A 360 -6.12 10.12 16.33
CA ALA A 360 -6.08 9.60 14.97
C ALA A 360 -7.38 8.85 14.64
N THR A 361 -7.84 8.97 13.40
CA THR A 361 -9.09 8.31 12.94
C THR A 361 -8.83 7.16 11.99
N ILE A 362 -7.63 7.11 11.41
CA ILE A 362 -7.20 6.08 10.47
C ILE A 362 -5.80 5.60 10.87
N LEU A 363 -5.65 4.29 10.98
CA LEU A 363 -4.37 3.64 11.25
C LEU A 363 -4.06 2.65 10.12
N PHE A 364 -2.84 2.72 9.58
CA PHE A 364 -2.31 1.73 8.66
C PHE A 364 -1.36 0.79 9.40
N GLY A 365 -1.38 -0.51 9.04
CA GLY A 365 -0.48 -1.48 9.64
C GLY A 365 -0.34 -2.76 8.82
N THR A 366 0.55 -3.61 9.28
CA THR A 366 0.64 -5.02 8.91
C THR A 366 0.12 -5.86 10.07
N ASP A 367 -0.15 -7.15 9.88
CA ASP A 367 -0.56 -8.04 10.98
C ASP A 367 0.43 -7.99 12.14
N THR A 368 1.72 -8.08 11.82
CA THR A 368 2.82 -8.04 12.79
C THR A 368 2.77 -6.80 13.67
N PHE A 369 2.58 -5.62 13.08
CA PHE A 369 2.54 -4.36 13.85
C PHE A 369 1.25 -4.24 14.64
N LEU A 370 0.11 -4.56 14.04
CA LEU A 370 -1.20 -4.50 14.69
C LEU A 370 -1.28 -5.45 15.89
N ASN A 371 -0.76 -6.67 15.77
CA ASN A 371 -0.67 -7.61 16.88
C ASN A 371 0.24 -7.07 18.02
N GLY A 372 1.39 -6.48 17.64
CA GLY A 372 2.29 -5.84 18.61
C GLY A 372 1.62 -4.70 19.38
N TYR A 373 0.86 -3.84 18.69
CA TYR A 373 0.10 -2.74 19.32
C TYR A 373 -1.01 -3.28 20.23
N ALA A 374 -1.77 -4.29 19.80
CA ALA A 374 -2.87 -4.85 20.55
C ALA A 374 -2.45 -5.44 21.90
N ARG A 375 -1.23 -6.01 21.99
CA ARG A 375 -0.67 -6.55 23.23
C ARG A 375 -0.39 -5.47 24.28
N SER A 376 0.03 -4.27 23.83
CA SER A 376 0.43 -3.17 24.72
C SER A 376 -0.65 -2.13 24.94
N ALA A 377 -1.61 -2.00 24.01
CA ALA A 377 -2.63 -0.97 24.05
C ALA A 377 -3.66 -1.20 25.16
N HIS A 378 -4.07 -0.11 25.83
CA HIS A 378 -5.30 -0.09 26.61
C HIS A 378 -6.52 -0.11 25.67
N ALA A 379 -7.66 -0.67 26.12
CA ALA A 379 -8.87 -0.76 25.30
C ALA A 379 -9.35 0.61 24.76
N TYR A 380 -9.03 1.69 25.46
CA TYR A 380 -9.44 3.05 25.11
C TYR A 380 -8.47 3.80 24.17
N ASP A 381 -7.26 3.29 23.94
CA ASP A 381 -6.25 3.97 23.12
C ASP A 381 -6.70 4.20 21.68
N PHE A 382 -7.50 3.29 21.15
CA PHE A 382 -7.99 3.34 19.78
C PHE A 382 -9.42 3.88 19.64
N ARG A 383 -9.98 4.53 20.68
CA ARG A 383 -11.36 5.04 20.70
C ARG A 383 -11.73 5.99 19.55
N SER A 384 -10.76 6.71 18.99
CA SER A 384 -10.96 7.65 17.90
C SER A 384 -10.87 7.04 16.51
N LEU A 385 -10.36 5.80 16.41
CA LEU A 385 -10.19 5.14 15.11
C LEU A 385 -11.53 4.79 14.48
N ARG A 386 -11.70 5.18 13.24
CA ARG A 386 -12.81 4.79 12.36
C ARG A 386 -12.41 3.61 11.48
N TYR A 387 -11.17 3.63 11.00
CA TYR A 387 -10.63 2.63 10.08
C TYR A 387 -9.26 2.16 10.50
N ILE A 388 -9.06 0.85 10.46
CA ILE A 388 -7.77 0.19 10.46
C ILE A 388 -7.65 -0.54 9.13
N LEU A 389 -6.66 -0.14 8.31
CA LEU A 389 -6.38 -0.78 7.04
C LEU A 389 -5.08 -1.56 7.16
N ALA A 390 -5.18 -2.85 6.88
CA ALA A 390 -4.04 -3.76 6.93
C ALA A 390 -3.69 -4.28 5.54
N GLY A 391 -2.41 -4.43 5.28
CA GLY A 391 -1.92 -4.98 4.01
C GLY A 391 -0.50 -5.48 4.12
N ALA A 392 0.03 -5.92 3.01
CA ALA A 392 1.38 -6.42 2.85
C ALA A 392 1.65 -7.82 3.45
N GLU A 393 0.85 -8.28 4.38
CA GLU A 393 0.84 -9.65 4.93
C GLU A 393 -0.60 -10.05 5.31
N PRO A 394 -0.94 -11.35 5.31
CA PRO A 394 -2.26 -11.81 5.74
C PRO A 394 -2.54 -11.45 7.21
N VAL A 395 -3.75 -10.98 7.51
CA VAL A 395 -4.16 -10.72 8.88
C VAL A 395 -4.61 -12.01 9.54
N LYS A 396 -3.95 -12.37 10.63
CA LYS A 396 -4.28 -13.56 11.41
C LYS A 396 -5.64 -13.43 12.09
N GLU A 397 -6.34 -14.56 12.23
CA GLU A 397 -7.63 -14.61 12.95
C GLU A 397 -7.51 -14.08 14.37
N SER A 398 -6.44 -14.45 15.09
CA SER A 398 -6.20 -14.00 16.45
C SER A 398 -6.07 -12.48 16.55
N THR A 399 -5.34 -11.85 15.62
CA THR A 399 -5.20 -10.38 15.56
C THR A 399 -6.56 -9.72 15.31
N ARG A 400 -7.30 -10.22 14.31
CA ARG A 400 -8.62 -9.70 13.96
C ARG A 400 -9.61 -9.80 15.12
N ARG A 401 -9.65 -10.95 15.76
CA ARG A 401 -10.51 -11.20 16.91
C ARG A 401 -10.17 -10.27 18.07
N THR A 402 -8.88 -10.07 18.38
CA THR A 402 -8.45 -9.14 19.42
C THR A 402 -8.92 -7.71 19.14
N TYR A 403 -8.78 -7.24 17.88
CA TYR A 403 -9.25 -5.89 17.53
C TYR A 403 -10.76 -5.74 17.65
N LEU A 404 -11.51 -6.76 17.26
CA LEU A 404 -12.98 -6.74 17.38
C LEU A 404 -13.46 -6.80 18.84
N GLU A 405 -12.89 -7.72 19.65
CA GLU A 405 -13.34 -7.97 21.01
C GLU A 405 -12.83 -6.92 22.01
N LYS A 406 -11.55 -6.53 21.89
CA LYS A 406 -10.92 -5.58 22.82
C LYS A 406 -11.21 -4.12 22.51
N PHE A 407 -11.26 -3.76 21.21
CA PHE A 407 -11.37 -2.36 20.78
C PHE A 407 -12.67 -2.05 20.03
N GLY A 408 -13.49 -3.04 19.67
CA GLY A 408 -14.69 -2.86 18.86
C GLY A 408 -14.40 -2.48 17.40
N LEU A 409 -13.21 -2.73 16.89
CA LEU A 409 -12.73 -2.28 15.60
C LEU A 409 -12.57 -3.42 14.60
N ARG A 410 -13.00 -3.18 13.36
CA ARG A 410 -12.75 -4.10 12.25
C ARG A 410 -11.46 -3.73 11.54
N ILE A 411 -10.65 -4.73 11.22
CA ILE A 411 -9.50 -4.58 10.32
C ILE A 411 -10.01 -4.79 8.89
N LEU A 412 -9.78 -3.80 8.04
CA LEU A 412 -10.06 -3.86 6.60
C LEU A 412 -8.79 -4.31 5.88
N GLU A 413 -8.80 -5.53 5.37
CA GLU A 413 -7.65 -6.05 4.63
C GLU A 413 -7.63 -5.52 3.20
N GLY A 414 -6.43 -5.12 2.74
CA GLY A 414 -6.15 -4.75 1.38
C GLY A 414 -4.98 -5.52 0.80
N TYR A 415 -4.96 -5.60 -0.52
CA TYR A 415 -3.92 -6.25 -1.30
C TYR A 415 -3.29 -5.26 -2.28
N GLY A 416 -2.00 -5.40 -2.44
CA GLY A 416 -1.26 -4.62 -3.41
C GLY A 416 0.21 -5.00 -3.45
N VAL A 417 0.87 -4.54 -4.50
CA VAL A 417 2.31 -4.69 -4.73
C VAL A 417 2.89 -3.33 -5.08
N THR A 418 4.18 -3.13 -4.87
CA THR A 418 4.83 -1.84 -5.15
C THR A 418 4.59 -1.39 -6.59
N GLU A 419 4.55 -2.34 -7.50
CA GLU A 419 4.33 -2.18 -8.93
C GLU A 419 2.93 -1.66 -9.31
N THR A 420 2.02 -1.56 -8.32
CA THR A 420 0.65 -1.03 -8.52
C THR A 420 0.32 0.16 -7.63
N ALA A 421 1.32 0.82 -7.08
CA ALA A 421 1.33 2.12 -6.39
C ALA A 421 0.54 2.29 -5.07
N PRO A 422 0.30 1.36 -4.13
CA PRO A 422 0.44 -0.07 -4.25
C PRO A 422 -0.89 -0.83 -4.42
N ALA A 423 -2.06 -0.21 -4.10
CA ALA A 423 -3.30 -0.93 -3.82
C ALA A 423 -3.94 -1.50 -5.10
N LEU A 424 -4.36 -2.75 -5.04
CA LEU A 424 -5.09 -3.47 -6.08
C LEU A 424 -6.51 -3.80 -5.66
N ALA A 425 -6.69 -4.27 -4.43
CA ALA A 425 -7.98 -4.68 -3.89
C ALA A 425 -8.10 -4.24 -2.43
N LEU A 426 -9.33 -4.06 -1.98
CA LEU A 426 -9.60 -3.56 -0.64
C LEU A 426 -10.95 -4.08 -0.12
N ASN A 427 -10.95 -4.58 1.11
CA ASN A 427 -12.16 -4.69 1.90
C ASN A 427 -12.59 -3.29 2.38
N THR A 428 -13.86 -3.01 2.32
CA THR A 428 -14.43 -1.70 2.68
C THR A 428 -15.47 -1.84 3.78
N PRO A 429 -15.87 -0.76 4.45
CA PRO A 429 -16.97 -0.84 5.42
C PRO A 429 -18.27 -1.41 4.83
N MET A 430 -18.50 -1.19 3.54
CA MET A 430 -19.71 -1.63 2.82
C MET A 430 -19.60 -3.07 2.33
N PHE A 431 -18.42 -3.51 1.92
CA PHE A 431 -18.16 -4.81 1.34
C PHE A 431 -16.92 -5.41 1.99
N ASN A 432 -17.14 -6.18 3.04
CA ASN A 432 -16.09 -6.85 3.79
C ASN A 432 -16.38 -8.34 3.86
N LYS A 433 -15.47 -9.15 3.36
CA LYS A 433 -15.53 -10.59 3.44
C LYS A 433 -14.26 -11.13 4.08
N PHE A 434 -14.45 -11.85 5.16
CA PHE A 434 -13.40 -12.51 5.91
C PHE A 434 -12.59 -13.50 5.05
N GLY A 435 -11.29 -13.59 5.24
CA GLY A 435 -10.41 -14.48 4.45
C GLY A 435 -10.16 -14.00 3.02
N THR A 436 -10.54 -12.77 2.71
CA THR A 436 -10.29 -12.13 1.42
C THR A 436 -9.59 -10.80 1.59
N VAL A 437 -8.95 -10.34 0.54
CA VAL A 437 -8.34 -9.00 0.48
C VAL A 437 -9.28 -7.95 -0.15
N GLY A 438 -10.58 -8.27 -0.20
CA GLY A 438 -11.60 -7.38 -0.75
C GLY A 438 -11.77 -7.50 -2.25
N ARG A 439 -12.35 -6.46 -2.86
CA ARG A 439 -12.64 -6.37 -4.28
C ARG A 439 -11.61 -5.51 -5.00
N MET A 440 -11.41 -5.77 -6.29
CA MET A 440 -10.56 -4.98 -7.16
C MET A 440 -10.96 -3.51 -7.10
N LEU A 441 -9.97 -2.62 -7.10
CA LEU A 441 -10.19 -1.18 -7.16
C LEU A 441 -10.68 -0.75 -8.55
N PRO A 442 -11.45 0.35 -8.65
CA PRO A 442 -11.99 0.81 -9.92
C PRO A 442 -10.91 1.15 -10.95
N GLY A 443 -11.20 0.92 -12.24
CA GLY A 443 -10.26 1.19 -13.34
C GLY A 443 -9.15 0.17 -13.50
N MET A 444 -9.20 -0.97 -12.79
CA MET A 444 -8.28 -2.08 -12.94
C MET A 444 -8.89 -3.20 -13.80
N GLU A 445 -8.07 -3.77 -14.64
CA GLU A 445 -8.36 -5.01 -15.36
C GLU A 445 -7.56 -6.15 -14.71
N ALA A 446 -8.15 -7.34 -14.65
CA ALA A 446 -7.53 -8.54 -14.11
C ALA A 446 -7.67 -9.71 -15.08
N ARG A 447 -6.61 -10.51 -15.19
CA ARG A 447 -6.58 -11.77 -15.93
C ARG A 447 -5.97 -12.84 -15.01
N LEU A 448 -6.58 -14.02 -14.99
CA LEU A 448 -6.06 -15.17 -14.28
C LEU A 448 -5.54 -16.20 -15.30
N ASP A 449 -4.24 -16.42 -15.30
CA ASP A 449 -3.63 -17.47 -16.11
C ASP A 449 -3.60 -18.77 -15.31
N LYS A 450 -4.01 -19.89 -15.93
CA LYS A 450 -4.00 -21.20 -15.30
C LYS A 450 -2.59 -21.60 -14.87
N VAL A 451 -2.49 -22.21 -13.71
CA VAL A 451 -1.25 -22.77 -13.15
C VAL A 451 -1.43 -24.27 -13.00
N GLU A 452 -0.50 -25.05 -13.55
CA GLU A 452 -0.53 -26.52 -13.44
C GLU A 452 -0.55 -26.95 -11.95
N GLY A 453 -1.45 -27.85 -11.58
CA GLY A 453 -1.61 -28.31 -10.20
C GLY A 453 -2.34 -27.33 -9.26
N VAL A 454 -3.01 -26.32 -9.80
CA VAL A 454 -3.91 -25.44 -9.05
C VAL A 454 -5.31 -25.58 -9.62
N ASP A 455 -6.22 -26.23 -8.85
CA ASP A 455 -7.57 -26.57 -9.32
C ASP A 455 -8.48 -25.33 -9.43
N GLU A 456 -8.35 -24.39 -8.51
CA GLU A 456 -9.16 -23.17 -8.47
C GLU A 456 -8.30 -21.90 -8.50
N GLY A 457 -8.68 -20.95 -9.38
CA GLY A 457 -8.01 -19.67 -9.51
C GLY A 457 -6.88 -19.70 -10.54
N GLY A 458 -5.90 -18.81 -10.37
CA GLY A 458 -4.78 -18.70 -11.30
C GLY A 458 -3.79 -17.60 -10.89
N ARG A 459 -2.75 -17.48 -11.68
CA ARG A 459 -1.75 -16.42 -11.54
C ARG A 459 -2.32 -15.09 -12.00
N LEU A 460 -2.29 -14.11 -11.11
CA LEU A 460 -2.94 -12.82 -11.34
C LEU A 460 -2.04 -11.89 -12.15
N PHE A 461 -2.55 -11.49 -13.31
CA PHE A 461 -2.04 -10.37 -14.10
C PHE A 461 -3.00 -9.19 -13.98
N VAL A 462 -2.44 -7.99 -13.90
CA VAL A 462 -3.23 -6.76 -13.74
C VAL A 462 -2.77 -5.68 -14.70
N LYS A 463 -3.74 -4.88 -15.17
CA LYS A 463 -3.51 -3.70 -16.00
C LYS A 463 -4.38 -2.56 -15.46
N GLY A 464 -3.85 -1.34 -15.48
CA GLY A 464 -4.58 -0.19 -14.99
C GLY A 464 -3.70 1.04 -14.80
N PRO A 465 -4.31 2.19 -14.50
CA PRO A 465 -3.61 3.48 -14.45
C PRO A 465 -2.63 3.61 -13.28
N ASN A 466 -2.73 2.77 -12.26
CA ASN A 466 -1.81 2.70 -11.13
C ASN A 466 -0.69 1.67 -11.30
N VAL A 467 -0.66 0.94 -12.43
CA VAL A 467 0.46 0.05 -12.76
C VAL A 467 1.70 0.87 -13.11
N MET A 468 2.84 0.50 -12.56
CA MET A 468 4.13 1.15 -12.74
C MET A 468 4.50 1.40 -14.21
N LEU A 469 5.41 2.34 -14.43
CA LEU A 469 6.02 2.52 -15.75
C LEU A 469 6.98 1.38 -16.11
N GLY A 470 7.66 0.80 -15.13
CA GLY A 470 8.58 -0.31 -15.34
C GLY A 470 9.60 -0.48 -14.22
N TYR A 471 10.56 -1.36 -14.47
CA TYR A 471 11.67 -1.65 -13.58
C TYR A 471 12.97 -1.01 -14.04
N LEU A 472 13.80 -0.64 -13.07
CA LEU A 472 15.23 -0.36 -13.24
C LEU A 472 16.01 -1.50 -12.59
N ARG A 473 16.98 -2.06 -13.32
CA ARG A 473 17.76 -3.21 -12.86
C ARG A 473 19.26 -2.90 -12.83
N VAL A 474 19.97 -3.63 -11.98
CA VAL A 474 21.43 -3.49 -11.82
C VAL A 474 22.18 -3.95 -13.06
N GLU A 475 21.62 -4.92 -13.80
CA GLU A 475 22.16 -5.50 -15.03
C GLU A 475 22.12 -4.49 -16.19
N ASN A 476 21.13 -3.58 -16.18
CA ASN A 476 20.96 -2.56 -17.21
C ASN A 476 20.61 -1.20 -16.56
N PRO A 477 21.60 -0.54 -15.90
CA PRO A 477 21.35 0.62 -15.07
C PRO A 477 20.71 1.79 -15.82
N GLY A 478 19.65 2.37 -15.24
CA GLY A 478 18.94 3.52 -15.76
C GLY A 478 18.05 3.24 -16.96
N VAL A 479 17.99 2.00 -17.46
CA VAL A 479 17.08 1.61 -18.55
C VAL A 479 15.77 1.11 -17.97
N LEU A 480 14.67 1.73 -18.40
CA LEU A 480 13.32 1.37 -17.95
C LEU A 480 12.80 0.16 -18.72
N GLU A 481 12.49 -0.92 -18.02
CA GLU A 481 11.86 -2.11 -18.56
C GLU A 481 10.36 -2.08 -18.25
N ALA A 482 9.56 -1.67 -19.24
CA ALA A 482 8.11 -1.57 -19.11
C ALA A 482 7.44 -2.95 -19.01
N PRO A 483 6.29 -3.07 -18.31
CA PRO A 483 5.51 -4.30 -18.31
C PRO A 483 4.95 -4.58 -19.70
N PRO A 484 5.00 -5.85 -20.20
CA PRO A 484 4.53 -6.20 -21.54
C PRO A 484 3.08 -5.78 -21.75
N GLU A 485 2.80 -5.01 -22.81
CA GLU A 485 1.46 -4.51 -23.17
C GLU A 485 0.73 -3.81 -22.00
N GLY A 486 1.46 -3.35 -21.00
CA GLY A 486 0.92 -2.74 -19.77
C GLY A 486 0.38 -3.75 -18.74
N TRP A 487 0.53 -5.05 -18.96
CA TRP A 487 0.16 -6.09 -18.02
C TRP A 487 1.28 -6.41 -17.05
N HIS A 488 1.00 -6.21 -15.77
CA HIS A 488 1.91 -6.57 -14.69
C HIS A 488 1.55 -7.95 -14.13
N ASP A 489 2.53 -8.85 -14.12
CA ASP A 489 2.46 -10.12 -13.43
C ASP A 489 2.75 -9.93 -11.94
N THR A 490 1.72 -10.09 -11.12
CA THR A 490 1.88 -9.92 -9.65
C THR A 490 2.71 -11.04 -9.02
N GLY A 491 2.80 -12.18 -9.68
CA GLY A 491 3.41 -13.40 -9.16
C GLY A 491 2.57 -14.07 -8.08
N ASP A 492 1.35 -13.60 -7.82
CA ASP A 492 0.45 -14.17 -6.81
C ASP A 492 -0.59 -15.07 -7.47
N ILE A 493 -0.89 -16.20 -6.83
CA ILE A 493 -1.99 -17.10 -7.20
C ILE A 493 -3.20 -16.72 -6.37
N VAL A 494 -4.31 -16.42 -7.04
CA VAL A 494 -5.54 -15.95 -6.39
C VAL A 494 -6.76 -16.66 -6.90
N THR A 495 -7.84 -16.63 -6.12
CA THR A 495 -9.21 -16.93 -6.57
C THR A 495 -10.04 -15.65 -6.50
N ILE A 496 -10.97 -15.49 -7.43
CA ILE A 496 -11.97 -14.41 -7.44
C ILE A 496 -13.34 -15.06 -7.41
N ASP A 497 -14.10 -14.78 -6.36
CA ASP A 497 -15.43 -15.37 -6.22
C ASP A 497 -16.49 -14.64 -7.07
N LYS A 498 -17.71 -15.19 -7.13
CA LYS A 498 -18.83 -14.60 -7.89
C LYS A 498 -19.23 -13.20 -7.45
N GLN A 499 -18.81 -12.76 -6.27
CA GLN A 499 -19.05 -11.42 -5.74
C GLN A 499 -17.87 -10.48 -5.99
N GLY A 500 -16.81 -10.95 -6.66
CA GLY A 500 -15.59 -10.18 -6.96
C GLY A 500 -14.59 -10.10 -5.80
N PHE A 501 -14.76 -10.85 -4.71
CA PHE A 501 -13.78 -10.90 -3.63
C PHE A 501 -12.58 -11.77 -3.99
N ILE A 502 -11.40 -11.24 -3.74
CA ILE A 502 -10.11 -11.87 -4.05
C ILE A 502 -9.58 -12.57 -2.80
N SER A 503 -9.21 -13.84 -2.94
CA SER A 503 -8.45 -14.59 -1.93
C SER A 503 -7.09 -14.98 -2.47
N ILE A 504 -6.03 -14.63 -1.74
CA ILE A 504 -4.65 -14.97 -2.11
C ILE A 504 -4.37 -16.39 -1.63
N LYS A 505 -3.96 -17.27 -2.56
CA LYS A 505 -3.59 -18.67 -2.27
C LYS A 505 -2.09 -18.83 -2.00
N GLY A 506 -1.28 -17.90 -2.49
CA GLY A 506 0.17 -17.87 -2.29
C GLY A 506 0.91 -17.20 -3.45
N ARG A 507 2.23 -17.16 -3.35
CA ARG A 507 3.08 -16.71 -4.45
C ARG A 507 3.49 -17.86 -5.34
N ALA A 508 3.48 -17.68 -6.65
CA ALA A 508 3.83 -18.72 -7.64
C ALA A 508 5.22 -19.34 -7.39
N LYS A 509 6.18 -18.54 -6.89
CA LYS A 509 7.53 -18.99 -6.50
C LYS A 509 7.59 -19.61 -5.08
N ARG A 510 6.47 -19.67 -4.35
CA ARG A 510 6.34 -20.22 -2.99
C ARG A 510 5.39 -21.42 -2.94
N PHE A 511 5.58 -22.32 -3.89
CA PHE A 511 4.99 -23.64 -3.93
C PHE A 511 6.10 -24.65 -4.08
N ALA A 512 5.91 -25.85 -3.55
CA ALA A 512 6.72 -27.02 -3.84
C ALA A 512 5.92 -27.99 -4.72
N LYS A 513 6.57 -28.58 -5.73
CA LYS A 513 5.99 -29.67 -6.51
C LYS A 513 6.32 -31.00 -5.85
N ILE A 514 5.40 -31.52 -5.04
CA ILE A 514 5.60 -32.73 -4.24
C ILE A 514 4.78 -33.88 -4.83
N ALA A 515 5.44 -34.90 -5.32
CA ALA A 515 4.80 -36.05 -5.99
C ALA A 515 3.83 -35.63 -7.12
N GLY A 516 4.15 -34.54 -7.83
CA GLY A 516 3.33 -34.01 -8.93
C GLY A 516 2.34 -32.93 -8.52
N GLU A 517 2.01 -32.78 -7.24
CA GLU A 517 1.05 -31.79 -6.73
C GLU A 517 1.76 -30.52 -6.24
N MET A 518 1.10 -29.36 -6.47
CA MET A 518 1.60 -28.06 -6.02
C MET A 518 1.11 -27.76 -4.60
N VAL A 519 2.05 -27.68 -3.66
CA VAL A 519 1.77 -27.40 -2.24
C VAL A 519 2.18 -25.97 -1.91
N SER A 520 1.22 -25.15 -1.49
CA SER A 520 1.46 -23.75 -1.10
C SER A 520 2.16 -23.66 0.26
N PHE A 521 3.31 -22.98 0.31
CA PHE A 521 3.99 -22.68 1.58
C PHE A 521 3.11 -21.82 2.50
N ALA A 522 2.41 -20.85 1.91
CA ALA A 522 1.52 -19.96 2.67
C ALA A 522 0.38 -20.73 3.35
N ALA A 523 -0.17 -21.78 2.71
CA ALA A 523 -1.20 -22.62 3.30
C ALA A 523 -0.66 -23.44 4.49
N VAL A 524 0.58 -23.95 4.38
CA VAL A 524 1.24 -24.67 5.47
C VAL A 524 1.59 -23.74 6.64
N GLU A 525 2.05 -22.52 6.32
CA GLU A 525 2.32 -21.47 7.31
C GLU A 525 1.05 -21.01 8.04
N ALA A 526 -0.08 -20.95 7.34
CA ALA A 526 -1.37 -20.64 7.96
C ALA A 526 -1.79 -21.70 8.98
N LEU A 527 -1.64 -22.99 8.66
CA LEU A 527 -1.88 -24.09 9.60
C LEU A 527 -0.96 -24.01 10.83
N ALA A 528 0.33 -23.68 10.61
CA ALA A 528 1.28 -23.49 11.70
C ALA A 528 0.91 -22.29 12.59
N ALA A 529 0.47 -21.19 11.99
CA ALA A 529 0.03 -20.00 12.73
C ALA A 529 -1.25 -20.21 13.54
N GLU A 530 -2.11 -21.13 13.09
CA GLU A 530 -3.31 -21.52 13.82
C GLU A 530 -2.99 -22.47 14.97
N LEU A 531 -2.09 -23.42 14.74
CA LEU A 531 -1.64 -24.36 15.76
C LEU A 531 -0.76 -23.70 16.83
N TRP A 532 0.11 -22.79 16.42
CA TRP A 532 1.07 -22.10 17.28
C TRP A 532 0.97 -20.57 17.10
N PRO A 533 -0.09 -19.91 17.59
CA PRO A 533 -0.38 -18.51 17.31
C PRO A 533 0.65 -17.51 17.83
N ASP A 534 1.40 -17.90 18.88
CA ASP A 534 2.34 -17.00 19.56
C ASP A 534 3.76 -16.99 18.98
N VAL A 535 4.04 -17.81 17.98
CA VAL A 535 5.37 -17.96 17.38
C VAL A 535 5.34 -17.77 15.88
N MET A 536 6.47 -17.33 15.32
CA MET A 536 6.65 -17.29 13.87
C MET A 536 7.03 -18.66 13.35
N SER A 537 6.48 -18.99 12.19
CA SER A 537 6.88 -20.16 11.39
C SER A 537 7.01 -19.75 9.92
N ALA A 538 7.96 -20.34 9.23
CA ALA A 538 8.19 -20.14 7.80
C ALA A 538 8.49 -21.47 7.12
N VAL A 539 8.08 -21.61 5.85
CA VAL A 539 8.23 -22.84 5.09
C VAL A 539 9.08 -22.61 3.86
N ALA A 540 9.96 -23.54 3.59
CA ALA A 540 10.72 -23.62 2.34
C ALA A 540 10.75 -25.07 1.84
N SER A 541 11.18 -25.28 0.59
CA SER A 541 11.37 -26.63 0.06
C SER A 541 12.86 -27.00 0.00
N ALA A 542 13.11 -28.31 0.11
CA ALA A 542 14.39 -28.94 -0.18
C ALA A 542 14.18 -30.07 -1.20
N PRO A 543 15.19 -30.43 -2.01
CA PRO A 543 15.09 -31.55 -2.93
C PRO A 543 14.78 -32.87 -2.22
N ASP A 544 13.99 -33.72 -2.86
CA ASP A 544 13.69 -35.08 -2.42
C ASP A 544 13.79 -36.06 -3.60
N ALA A 545 14.59 -37.10 -3.45
CA ALA A 545 14.89 -38.05 -4.53
C ALA A 545 13.67 -38.85 -5.03
N ARG A 546 12.62 -38.99 -4.20
CA ARG A 546 11.42 -39.78 -4.54
C ARG A 546 10.22 -38.92 -4.93
N LYS A 547 10.09 -37.73 -4.32
CA LYS A 547 8.91 -36.86 -4.45
C LYS A 547 9.20 -35.56 -5.21
N GLY A 548 10.43 -35.36 -5.69
CA GLY A 548 10.92 -34.14 -6.32
C GLY A 548 11.31 -33.08 -5.28
N GLU A 549 10.38 -32.62 -4.48
CA GLU A 549 10.62 -31.70 -3.37
C GLU A 549 9.97 -32.18 -2.07
N ARG A 550 10.46 -31.66 -0.95
CA ARG A 550 9.89 -31.86 0.39
C ARG A 550 9.83 -30.54 1.13
N LEU A 551 8.82 -30.39 2.00
CA LEU A 551 8.66 -29.20 2.83
C LEU A 551 9.55 -29.26 4.07
N ILE A 552 10.20 -28.15 4.36
CA ILE A 552 10.91 -27.91 5.61
C ILE A 552 10.27 -26.68 6.28
N MET A 553 9.84 -26.86 7.52
CA MET A 553 9.32 -25.76 8.33
C MET A 553 10.37 -25.27 9.32
N VAL A 554 10.60 -23.97 9.36
CA VAL A 554 11.42 -23.31 10.39
C VAL A 554 10.46 -22.59 11.35
N THR A 555 10.59 -22.83 12.65
CA THR A 555 9.69 -22.25 13.65
C THR A 555 10.41 -21.83 14.92
N GLN A 556 9.86 -20.83 15.62
CA GLN A 556 10.32 -20.41 16.96
C GLN A 556 9.74 -21.27 18.10
N ARG A 557 8.94 -22.27 17.78
CA ARG A 557 8.41 -23.24 18.76
C ARG A 557 9.49 -24.25 19.15
N LYS A 558 9.99 -24.19 20.39
CA LYS A 558 11.10 -25.05 20.88
C LYS A 558 10.83 -26.53 20.75
N ASN A 559 9.62 -26.99 21.01
CA ASN A 559 9.25 -28.40 21.02
C ASN A 559 8.21 -28.72 19.95
N ALA A 560 8.32 -28.07 18.78
CA ALA A 560 7.42 -28.35 17.67
C ALA A 560 7.57 -29.80 17.19
N SER A 561 6.49 -30.55 17.18
CA SER A 561 6.47 -31.94 16.75
C SER A 561 5.80 -32.08 15.38
N ARG A 562 6.43 -32.86 14.50
CA ARG A 562 5.83 -33.21 13.20
C ARG A 562 4.51 -33.96 13.37
N SER A 563 4.41 -34.84 14.36
CA SER A 563 3.18 -35.61 14.64
C SER A 563 2.05 -34.69 15.15
N GLU A 564 2.35 -33.71 15.99
CA GLU A 564 1.40 -32.70 16.45
C GLU A 564 0.85 -31.90 15.27
N PHE A 565 1.73 -31.40 14.40
CA PHE A 565 1.33 -30.65 13.21
C PHE A 565 0.49 -31.52 12.26
N GLN A 566 0.90 -32.76 12.00
CA GLN A 566 0.18 -33.69 11.12
C GLN A 566 -1.23 -33.98 11.63
N ALA A 567 -1.36 -34.24 12.93
CA ALA A 567 -2.67 -34.50 13.56
C ALA A 567 -3.59 -33.29 13.43
N PHE A 568 -3.06 -32.10 13.68
CA PHE A 568 -3.81 -30.85 13.53
C PHE A 568 -4.21 -30.58 12.08
N ALA A 569 -3.27 -30.69 11.13
CA ALA A 569 -3.52 -30.48 9.72
C ALA A 569 -4.62 -31.45 9.19
N ARG A 570 -4.55 -32.74 9.58
CA ARG A 570 -5.56 -33.74 9.25
C ARG A 570 -6.94 -33.38 9.82
N ALA A 571 -7.02 -32.91 11.06
CA ALA A 571 -8.25 -32.45 11.69
C ALA A 571 -8.88 -31.25 10.97
N ARG A 572 -8.09 -30.48 10.23
CA ARG A 572 -8.51 -29.34 9.38
C ARG A 572 -8.79 -29.74 7.92
N GLY A 573 -8.71 -31.05 7.59
CA GLY A 573 -8.94 -31.56 6.23
C GLY A 573 -7.80 -31.22 5.25
N ALA A 574 -6.62 -30.85 5.75
CA ALA A 574 -5.47 -30.58 4.90
C ALA A 574 -4.87 -31.87 4.31
N SER A 575 -4.36 -31.76 3.07
CA SER A 575 -3.64 -32.87 2.41
C SER A 575 -2.41 -33.30 3.22
N GLU A 576 -2.10 -34.60 3.20
CA GLU A 576 -0.88 -35.11 3.85
C GLU A 576 0.41 -34.50 3.28
N LEU A 577 0.39 -34.06 2.04
CA LEU A 577 1.52 -33.38 1.39
C LEU A 577 1.85 -32.03 2.04
N MET A 578 0.90 -31.42 2.75
CA MET A 578 1.11 -30.18 3.51
C MET A 578 1.84 -30.41 4.83
N THR A 579 2.08 -31.68 5.23
CA THR A 579 2.87 -31.98 6.43
C THR A 579 4.35 -31.84 6.14
N PRO A 580 5.07 -30.92 6.84
CA PRO A 580 6.53 -30.78 6.66
C PRO A 580 7.25 -32.09 6.89
N ALA A 581 8.23 -32.40 6.05
CA ALA A 581 9.10 -33.57 6.24
C ALA A 581 9.96 -33.39 7.52
N GLU A 582 10.40 -32.15 7.76
CA GLU A 582 11.15 -31.78 8.95
C GLU A 582 10.68 -30.43 9.50
N ILE A 583 10.76 -30.29 10.82
CA ILE A 583 10.50 -29.03 11.54
C ILE A 583 11.79 -28.65 12.28
N VAL A 584 12.31 -27.47 11.98
CA VAL A 584 13.57 -26.93 12.49
C VAL A 584 13.29 -25.81 13.48
N PHE A 585 13.77 -25.94 14.70
CA PHE A 585 13.74 -24.84 15.67
C PHE A 585 14.75 -23.75 15.30
N MET A 586 14.32 -22.50 15.35
CA MET A 586 15.17 -21.33 15.21
C MET A 586 14.72 -20.26 16.23
N GLU A 587 15.63 -19.81 17.08
CA GLU A 587 15.32 -18.84 18.13
C GLU A 587 14.80 -17.50 17.55
N LYS A 588 15.40 -17.08 16.42
CA LYS A 588 15.03 -15.82 15.74
C LYS A 588 14.92 -16.05 14.24
N ILE A 589 13.69 -16.01 13.73
CA ILE A 589 13.44 -16.07 12.27
C ILE A 589 13.86 -14.74 11.64
N PRO A 590 14.62 -14.76 10.54
CA PRO A 590 15.01 -13.56 9.80
C PRO A 590 13.79 -12.78 9.33
N VAL A 591 13.80 -11.46 9.56
CA VAL A 591 12.74 -10.55 9.11
C VAL A 591 13.33 -9.36 8.36
N LEU A 592 12.59 -8.86 7.39
CA LEU A 592 12.92 -7.64 6.66
C LEU A 592 12.63 -6.40 7.54
N GLY A 593 13.17 -5.25 7.17
CA GLY A 593 12.88 -3.98 7.86
C GLY A 593 11.40 -3.59 7.88
N SER A 594 10.58 -4.21 7.01
CA SER A 594 9.12 -4.09 7.02
C SER A 594 8.42 -4.98 8.05
N GLY A 595 9.15 -5.80 8.82
CA GLY A 595 8.60 -6.78 9.75
C GLY A 595 8.20 -8.12 9.14
N LYS A 596 8.25 -8.26 7.82
CA LYS A 596 7.93 -9.52 7.11
C LYS A 596 9.07 -10.54 7.25
N VAL A 597 8.72 -11.83 7.24
CA VAL A 597 9.70 -12.91 7.17
C VAL A 597 10.57 -12.74 5.92
N ASP A 598 11.89 -12.82 6.09
CA ASP A 598 12.85 -12.86 4.97
C ASP A 598 12.89 -14.26 4.38
N ASN A 599 11.97 -14.52 3.46
CA ASN A 599 11.85 -15.81 2.80
C ASN A 599 13.08 -16.21 1.97
N ILE A 600 13.88 -15.23 1.52
CA ILE A 600 15.11 -15.48 0.77
C ILE A 600 16.16 -16.05 1.72
N ALA A 601 16.32 -15.41 2.87
CA ALA A 601 17.22 -15.89 3.93
C ALA A 601 16.80 -17.29 4.40
N ILE A 602 15.50 -17.52 4.64
CA ILE A 602 14.98 -18.85 5.02
C ILE A 602 15.27 -19.90 3.94
N THR A 603 14.97 -19.60 2.68
CA THR A 603 15.23 -20.53 1.58
C THR A 603 16.72 -20.89 1.45
N ARG A 604 17.60 -19.89 1.61
CA ARG A 604 19.05 -20.10 1.61
C ARG A 604 19.48 -21.00 2.76
N LEU A 605 19.06 -20.70 3.99
CA LEU A 605 19.36 -21.50 5.17
C LEU A 605 18.91 -22.95 5.03
N VAL A 606 17.71 -23.18 4.50
CA VAL A 606 17.17 -24.52 4.26
C VAL A 606 17.99 -25.23 3.18
N LYS A 607 18.31 -24.57 2.07
CA LYS A 607 19.13 -25.16 1.02
C LYS A 607 20.53 -25.53 1.52
N GLU A 608 21.21 -24.63 2.22
CA GLU A 608 22.54 -24.88 2.79
C GLU A 608 22.54 -26.07 3.76
N ARG A 609 21.54 -26.16 4.62
CA ARG A 609 21.44 -27.23 5.63
C ARG A 609 21.08 -28.58 5.05
N PHE A 610 20.29 -28.61 3.97
CA PHE A 610 19.75 -29.86 3.40
C PHE A 610 20.32 -30.21 2.01
N ALA A 611 21.22 -29.41 1.44
CA ALA A 611 21.91 -29.70 0.17
C ALA A 611 22.85 -30.89 0.29
N SER A 612 23.45 -31.12 1.45
CA SER A 612 24.39 -32.23 1.70
C SER A 612 23.73 -33.60 1.85
N ALA A 613 22.39 -33.65 2.00
CA ALA A 613 21.64 -34.91 2.13
C ALA A 613 21.34 -35.60 0.78
N SER A 614 21.71 -35.01 -0.35
CA SER A 614 21.40 -35.50 -1.69
C SER A 614 22.59 -36.13 -2.43
N GLN A 615 23.75 -36.29 -1.81
CA GLN A 615 24.82 -37.12 -2.41
C GLN A 615 24.56 -38.60 -2.06
N PRO A 616 24.31 -39.48 -3.05
CA PRO A 616 24.34 -40.89 -2.79
C PRO A 616 25.76 -41.22 -2.35
N ALA A 617 25.88 -41.96 -1.23
CA ALA A 617 27.15 -42.55 -0.84
C ALA A 617 27.74 -43.33 -2.06
N VAL A 618 28.79 -42.83 -2.65
CA VAL A 618 29.59 -43.60 -3.62
C VAL A 618 30.12 -44.75 -2.81
N ALA A 619 29.56 -45.93 -3.03
CA ALA A 619 30.10 -47.18 -2.48
C ALA A 619 31.52 -47.35 -3.00
N ALA A 620 32.45 -47.25 -2.09
CA ALA A 620 33.82 -47.71 -2.36
C ALA A 620 33.73 -49.23 -2.53
N GLN A 621 34.01 -49.71 -3.74
CA GLN A 621 34.48 -51.05 -4.01
C GLN A 621 35.99 -51.03 -4.14
#